data_150fd374861a94404bc61384c56cf3a5
#
_entry.id   150fd374861a94404bc61384c56cf3a5
#
_cell.length_a   1.000
_cell.length_b   1.000
_cell.length_c   1.000
_cell.angle_alpha   90.00
_cell.angle_beta   90.00
_cell.angle_gamma   90.00
#
_symmetry.space_group_name_H-M   'P 1'
#
loop_
_entity.id
_entity.type
_entity.pdbx_description
1 polymer ?
#
loop_
_entity_poly.entity_id
_entity_poly.type
_entity_poly.pdbx_seq_one_letter_code
_entity_poly.pdbx_strand_id
1 'polypeptide(L)' 'MISQITRNIIIRALKIRKGNGEDSEEIIQGYKNLTEEEKEDILTEVNGGGNG' A
#
# COMPACT_ATOMS: atom_id res chain seq x y z
N MET A 1 13.66 0.62 5.36
CA MET A 1 13.25 -0.54 4.58
C MET A 1 12.40 -1.47 5.39
N ILE A 2 11.29 -1.93 4.83
CA ILE A 2 10.37 -2.80 5.58
C ILE A 2 10.53 -4.24 5.14
N SER A 3 10.13 -5.16 6.01
CA SER A 3 10.20 -6.58 5.69
C SER A 3 9.08 -6.97 4.75
N GLN A 4 9.22 -8.12 4.14
CA GLN A 4 8.20 -8.65 3.24
C GLN A 4 6.87 -8.85 3.98
N ILE A 5 6.96 -9.29 5.22
CA ILE A 5 5.76 -9.51 6.03
C ILE A 5 5.05 -8.18 6.28
N THR A 6 5.80 -7.15 6.67
CA THR A 6 5.23 -5.83 6.91
C THR A 6 4.61 -5.28 5.65
N ARG A 7 5.30 -5.43 4.51
CA ARG A 7 4.78 -4.98 3.24
C ARG A 7 3.43 -5.64 2.93
N ASN A 8 3.34 -6.94 3.13
CA ASN A 8 2.11 -7.67 2.84
C ASN A 8 0.95 -7.23 3.75
N ILE A 9 1.26 -6.93 5.00
CA ILE A 9 0.25 -6.45 5.95
C ILE A 9 -0.29 -5.09 5.51
N ILE A 10 0.60 -4.21 5.09
CA ILE A 10 0.21 -2.88 4.64
C ILE A 10 -0.65 -2.98 3.37
N ILE A 11 -0.25 -3.82 2.42
CA ILE A 11 -1.00 -4.00 1.18
C ILE A 11 -2.41 -4.49 1.50
N ARG A 12 -2.53 -5.46 2.38
CA ARG A 12 -3.83 -6.00 2.75
C ARG A 12 -4.71 -4.93 3.41
N ALA A 13 -4.13 -4.17 4.33
CA ALA A 13 -4.86 -3.11 5.01
C ALA A 13 -5.37 -2.07 4.02
N LEU A 14 -4.53 -1.68 3.07
CA LEU A 14 -4.92 -0.69 2.08
C LEU A 14 -6.00 -1.21 1.14
N LYS A 15 -5.93 -2.49 0.77
CA LYS A 15 -6.96 -3.09 -0.07
C LYS A 15 -8.32 -3.07 0.61
N ILE A 16 -8.35 -3.37 1.90
CA ILE A 16 -9.58 -3.34 2.67
C ILE A 16 -10.17 -1.93 2.72
N ARG A 17 -9.33 -0.95 3.00
CA ARG A 17 -9.78 0.44 3.08
C ARG A 17 -10.24 0.96 1.74
N LYS A 18 -9.54 0.58 0.68
CA LYS A 18 -9.94 0.96 -0.66
C LYS A 18 -11.32 0.41 -0.99
N GLY A 19 -11.58 -0.82 -0.57
CA GLY A 19 -12.89 -1.43 -0.75
C GLY A 19 -13.99 -0.70 0.01
N ASN A 20 -13.61 0.03 1.08
CA ASN A 20 -14.55 0.83 1.85
C ASN A 20 -14.72 2.25 1.30
N GLY A 21 -14.11 2.55 0.18
CA GLY A 21 -14.22 3.87 -0.43
C GLY A 21 -13.15 4.86 -0.03
N GLU A 22 -12.14 4.41 0.70
CA GLU A 22 -11.05 5.30 1.13
C GLU A 22 -9.98 5.38 0.03
N ASP A 23 -9.22 6.47 0.05
CA ASP A 23 -8.16 6.68 -0.92
C ASP A 23 -6.85 6.11 -0.39
N SER A 24 -6.36 5.06 -1.02
CA SER A 24 -5.13 4.40 -0.58
C SER A 24 -3.91 5.33 -0.67
N GLU A 25 -3.90 6.27 -1.61
CA GLU A 25 -2.80 7.23 -1.71
C GLU A 25 -2.72 8.11 -0.48
N GLU A 26 -3.85 8.59 0.00
CA GLU A 26 -3.87 9.42 1.20
C GLU A 26 -3.45 8.63 2.41
N ILE A 27 -3.88 7.40 2.51
CA ILE A 27 -3.53 6.55 3.64
C ILE A 27 -2.03 6.30 3.68
N ILE A 28 -1.44 5.96 2.53
CA ILE A 28 -0.03 5.61 2.49
C ILE A 28 0.87 6.82 2.78
N GLN A 29 0.39 8.02 2.51
CA GLN A 29 1.14 9.24 2.83
C GLN A 29 1.38 9.36 4.33
N GLY A 30 0.54 8.75 5.15
CA GLY A 30 0.71 8.75 6.58
C GLY A 30 1.76 7.76 7.09
N TYR A 31 2.23 6.88 6.25
CA TYR A 31 3.22 5.88 6.65
C TYR A 31 4.63 6.47 6.53
N LYS A 32 5.15 6.93 7.64
CA LYS A 32 6.44 7.62 7.64
C LYS A 32 7.66 6.70 7.50
N ASN A 33 7.46 5.41 7.73
CA ASN A 33 8.56 4.47 7.66
C ASN A 33 8.82 3.92 6.26
N LEU A 34 8.06 4.38 5.29
CA LEU A 34 8.22 3.91 3.92
C LEU A 34 8.98 4.91 3.07
N THR A 35 9.86 4.40 2.22
CA THR A 35 10.53 5.24 1.24
C THR A 35 9.56 5.50 0.09
N GLU A 36 9.91 6.43 -0.77
CA GLU A 36 9.08 6.73 -1.94
C GLU A 36 8.90 5.51 -2.82
N GLU A 37 9.98 4.75 -3.01
CA GLU A 37 9.91 3.54 -3.82
C GLU A 37 8.99 2.50 -3.21
N GLU A 38 9.04 2.37 -1.88
CA GLU A 38 8.18 1.41 -1.18
C GLU A 38 6.72 1.83 -1.29
N LYS A 39 6.45 3.12 -1.19
CA LYS A 39 5.08 3.62 -1.33
C LYS A 39 4.54 3.33 -2.72
N GLU A 40 5.33 3.58 -3.75
CA GLU A 40 4.90 3.32 -5.12
C GLU A 40 4.66 1.84 -5.36
N ASP A 41 5.55 0.99 -4.84
CA ASP A 41 5.42 -0.44 -4.98
C ASP A 41 4.12 -0.94 -4.35
N ILE A 42 3.85 -0.48 -3.13
CA ILE A 42 2.65 -0.87 -2.40
C ILE A 42 1.39 -0.38 -3.12
N LEU A 43 1.41 0.87 -3.57
CA LEU A 43 0.26 1.43 -4.28
C LEU A 43 -0.03 0.67 -5.57
N THR A 44 1.02 0.27 -6.29
CA THR A 44 0.85 -0.51 -7.51
C THR A 44 0.15 -1.83 -7.21
N GLU A 45 0.55 -2.49 -6.14
CA GLU A 45 -0.08 -3.74 -5.74
C GLU A 45 -1.53 -3.54 -5.30
N VAL A 46 -1.77 -2.49 -4.52
CA VAL A 46 -3.10 -2.20 -4.02
C VAL A 46 -4.06 -1.88 -5.16
N ASN A 47 -3.56 -1.19 -6.16
CA ASN A 47 -4.37 -0.81 -7.32
C ASN A 47 -4.47 -1.91 -8.37
N GLY A 48 -3.98 -3.10 -8.04
CA GLY A 48 -4.13 -4.23 -8.94
C GLY A 48 -3.12 -4.31 -10.04
N GLY A 49 -2.01 -3.64 -9.85
CA GLY A 49 -0.98 -3.65 -10.87
C GLY A 49 -0.46 -5.02 -11.20
N GLY A 50 -0.39 -5.89 -10.24
CA GLY A 50 0.08 -7.22 -10.47
C GLY A 50 -0.92 -8.11 -11.19
N ASN A 51 -2.12 -7.60 -11.40
CA ASN A 51 -3.12 -8.35 -12.01
C ASN A 51 -3.24 -8.12 -13.44
N GLY A 52 -2.56 -7.18 -13.86
CA GLY A 52 -2.70 -6.86 -15.25
C GLY A 52 -4.14 -6.67 -15.61
#